data_e83ae77c4d7376aa804a2fc27b3773c7
#
_entry.id   e83ae77c4d7376aa804a2fc27b3773c7
#
_cell.length_a   1.000
_cell.length_b   1.000
_cell.length_c   1.000
_cell.angle_alpha   90.00
_cell.angle_beta   90.00
_cell.angle_gamma   90.00
#
_symmetry.space_group_name_H-M   'P 1'
#
loop_
_entity.id
_entity.type
_entity.pdbx_description
1 polymer ?
#
loop_
_entity_poly.entity_id
_entity_poly.type
_entity_poly.pdbx_seq_one_letter_code
_entity_poly.pdbx_strand_id
1 'polypeptide(L)'
;MSATESVRTRLFEMKDEKFAEFQRKLIPTVDPENVIGIRSPFLRAYAKEIRESAISTGFLSALPHKYLEENTLHGLLISELKDPVEILDRLDAFLPFVDNWATCDVTSPKRLSKRRDLLSEKALEWISSERTYTVRFGVNMFMQFFLGEHFKTEYAEHIARIRSDEYYVRMGVAWFFATALAKNYEETLPFIAGKKLDIWTHNKTIQKAIESFRVTEAHKAVLRKYKIKNN
;
A
#
# COMPACT_ATOMS: atom_id res chain seq x y z
N MET A 1 -29.17 -6.49 -14.67
CA MET A 1 -27.74 -6.14 -14.71
C MET A 1 -27.19 -6.33 -13.31
N SER A 2 -26.10 -7.08 -13.13
CA SER A 2 -25.45 -7.24 -11.85
C SER A 2 -24.74 -5.94 -11.42
N ALA A 3 -24.40 -5.80 -10.12
CA ALA A 3 -23.66 -4.66 -9.64
C ALA A 3 -22.30 -4.50 -10.37
N THR A 4 -21.60 -5.62 -10.59
CA THR A 4 -20.33 -5.63 -11.33
C THR A 4 -20.48 -5.19 -12.77
N GLU A 5 -21.53 -5.62 -13.49
CA GLU A 5 -21.80 -5.18 -14.85
C GLU A 5 -22.11 -3.68 -14.92
N SER A 6 -22.92 -3.16 -13.99
CA SER A 6 -23.22 -1.73 -13.91
C SER A 6 -21.95 -0.89 -13.68
N VAL A 7 -21.11 -1.32 -12.73
CA VAL A 7 -19.81 -0.67 -12.45
C VAL A 7 -18.93 -0.73 -13.68
N ARG A 8 -18.78 -1.90 -14.28
CA ARG A 8 -17.92 -2.10 -15.47
C ARG A 8 -18.33 -1.22 -16.64
N THR A 9 -19.63 -1.16 -16.94
CA THR A 9 -20.15 -0.26 -18.00
C THR A 9 -19.73 1.18 -17.72
N ARG A 10 -19.92 1.65 -16.49
CA ARG A 10 -19.55 3.02 -16.12
C ARG A 10 -18.03 3.27 -16.19
N LEU A 11 -17.20 2.30 -15.82
CA LEU A 11 -15.75 2.39 -15.94
C LEU A 11 -15.32 2.51 -17.41
N PHE A 12 -15.91 1.73 -18.30
CA PHE A 12 -15.60 1.81 -19.74
C PHE A 12 -16.00 3.15 -20.39
N GLU A 13 -17.04 3.81 -19.89
CA GLU A 13 -17.40 5.17 -20.33
C GLU A 13 -16.33 6.22 -19.97
N MET A 14 -15.52 5.95 -18.94
CA MET A 14 -14.45 6.84 -18.47
C MET A 14 -13.06 6.49 -19.04
N LYS A 15 -12.98 5.55 -19.99
CA LYS A 15 -11.73 5.05 -20.57
C LYS A 15 -10.92 6.17 -21.24
N ASP A 16 -9.61 6.19 -20.94
CA ASP A 16 -8.58 7.00 -21.60
C ASP A 16 -7.47 6.08 -22.11
N GLU A 17 -7.47 5.80 -23.42
CA GLU A 17 -6.50 4.85 -24.01
C GLU A 17 -5.05 5.31 -23.86
N LYS A 18 -4.77 6.62 -23.98
CA LYS A 18 -3.41 7.14 -23.78
C LYS A 18 -2.93 6.93 -22.34
N PHE A 19 -3.85 7.05 -21.39
CA PHE A 19 -3.53 6.77 -20.00
C PHE A 19 -3.39 5.27 -19.74
N ALA A 20 -4.18 4.42 -20.40
CA ALA A 20 -4.02 2.96 -20.33
C ALA A 20 -2.62 2.52 -20.80
N GLU A 21 -2.13 3.03 -21.93
CA GLU A 21 -0.79 2.75 -22.44
C GLU A 21 0.30 3.15 -21.44
N PHE A 22 0.14 4.25 -20.75
CA PHE A 22 1.06 4.69 -19.69
C PHE A 22 0.99 3.77 -18.48
N GLN A 23 -0.21 3.39 -18.01
CA GLN A 23 -0.39 2.50 -16.85
C GLN A 23 0.17 1.10 -17.12
N ARG A 24 -0.03 0.52 -18.29
CA ARG A 24 0.51 -0.80 -18.69
C ARG A 24 2.03 -0.88 -18.51
N LYS A 25 2.74 0.22 -18.77
CA LYS A 25 4.20 0.31 -18.55
C LYS A 25 4.59 0.41 -17.08
N LEU A 26 3.75 1.01 -16.23
CA LEU A 26 4.02 1.22 -14.82
C LEU A 26 3.62 0.04 -13.94
N ILE A 27 2.66 -0.78 -14.39
CA ILE A 27 2.05 -1.86 -13.61
C ILE A 27 2.23 -3.18 -14.39
N PRO A 28 3.46 -3.67 -14.53
CA PRO A 28 3.76 -4.85 -15.36
C PRO A 28 3.24 -6.17 -14.78
N THR A 29 2.71 -6.16 -13.56
CA THR A 29 2.12 -7.33 -12.90
C THR A 29 0.67 -7.59 -13.32
N VAL A 30 0.02 -6.63 -13.98
CA VAL A 30 -1.35 -6.76 -14.48
C VAL A 30 -1.31 -7.02 -15.99
N ASP A 31 -2.14 -7.97 -16.45
CA ASP A 31 -2.30 -8.21 -17.88
C ASP A 31 -2.72 -6.90 -18.59
N PRO A 32 -2.00 -6.49 -19.65
CA PRO A 32 -2.32 -5.27 -20.38
C PRO A 32 -3.78 -5.16 -20.87
N GLU A 33 -4.43 -6.30 -21.18
CA GLU A 33 -5.84 -6.35 -21.59
C GLU A 33 -6.81 -6.03 -20.44
N ASN A 34 -6.36 -6.16 -19.19
CA ASN A 34 -7.14 -5.88 -18.00
C ASN A 34 -6.96 -4.43 -17.49
N VAL A 35 -6.32 -3.55 -18.26
CA VAL A 35 -6.15 -2.12 -17.95
C VAL A 35 -7.08 -1.29 -18.82
N ILE A 36 -8.10 -0.67 -18.22
CA ILE A 36 -9.07 0.20 -18.89
C ILE A 36 -8.45 1.59 -19.17
N GLY A 37 -7.68 2.11 -18.19
CA GLY A 37 -7.06 3.42 -18.27
C GLY A 37 -7.94 4.54 -17.73
N ILE A 38 -8.13 4.61 -16.41
CA ILE A 38 -8.92 5.66 -15.77
C ILE A 38 -8.06 6.40 -14.76
N ARG A 39 -8.01 7.72 -14.85
CA ARG A 39 -7.24 8.55 -13.93
C ARG A 39 -7.82 8.52 -12.52
N SER A 40 -6.97 8.40 -11.51
CA SER A 40 -7.36 8.28 -10.10
C SER A 40 -8.40 9.31 -9.59
N PRO A 41 -8.42 10.59 -10.03
CA PRO A 41 -9.46 11.53 -9.62
C PRO A 41 -10.88 11.08 -10.02
N PHE A 42 -11.04 10.50 -11.20
CA PHE A 42 -12.35 10.01 -11.68
C PHE A 42 -12.80 8.78 -10.90
N LEU A 43 -11.89 7.82 -10.63
CA LEU A 43 -12.19 6.66 -9.79
C LEU A 43 -12.59 7.07 -8.37
N ARG A 44 -11.89 8.04 -7.78
CA ARG A 44 -12.23 8.57 -6.46
C ARG A 44 -13.59 9.30 -6.44
N ALA A 45 -13.90 10.04 -7.48
CA ALA A 45 -15.19 10.69 -7.61
C ALA A 45 -16.31 9.66 -7.71
N TYR A 46 -16.13 8.63 -8.55
CA TYR A 46 -17.10 7.56 -8.71
C TYR A 46 -17.27 6.72 -7.44
N ALA A 47 -16.20 6.39 -6.72
CA ALA A 47 -16.29 5.71 -5.42
C ALA A 47 -17.15 6.52 -4.43
N LYS A 48 -16.96 7.84 -4.35
CA LYS A 48 -17.78 8.72 -3.49
C LYS A 48 -19.24 8.79 -3.92
N GLU A 49 -19.51 8.78 -5.22
CA GLU A 49 -20.85 8.80 -5.78
C GLU A 49 -21.64 7.56 -5.34
N ILE A 50 -21.06 6.37 -5.46
CA ILE A 50 -21.77 5.11 -5.24
C ILE A 50 -21.64 4.51 -3.83
N ARG A 51 -20.77 5.04 -2.96
CA ARG A 51 -20.40 4.43 -1.67
C ARG A 51 -21.56 4.03 -0.75
N GLU A 52 -22.71 4.70 -0.83
CA GLU A 52 -23.89 4.43 -0.01
C GLU A 52 -25.04 3.78 -0.84
N SER A 53 -24.74 3.26 -2.02
CA SER A 53 -25.72 2.65 -2.92
C SER A 53 -25.73 1.13 -2.82
N ALA A 54 -26.85 0.50 -3.22
CA ALA A 54 -26.94 -0.95 -3.37
C ALA A 54 -25.91 -1.52 -4.38
N ILE A 55 -25.49 -0.71 -5.37
CA ILE A 55 -24.47 -1.08 -6.35
C ILE A 55 -23.13 -1.29 -5.62
N SER A 56 -22.73 -0.39 -4.71
CA SER A 56 -21.50 -0.54 -3.93
C SER A 56 -21.50 -1.82 -3.09
N THR A 57 -22.60 -2.09 -2.37
CA THR A 57 -22.75 -3.30 -1.55
C THR A 57 -22.63 -4.57 -2.39
N GLY A 58 -23.33 -4.63 -3.52
CA GLY A 58 -23.25 -5.76 -4.45
C GLY A 58 -21.87 -5.93 -5.07
N PHE A 59 -21.21 -4.82 -5.43
CA PHE A 59 -19.88 -4.84 -6.02
C PHE A 59 -18.80 -5.30 -5.02
N LEU A 60 -18.85 -4.82 -3.76
CA LEU A 60 -17.93 -5.26 -2.70
C LEU A 60 -18.11 -6.74 -2.31
N SER A 61 -19.21 -7.37 -2.68
CA SER A 61 -19.43 -8.79 -2.43
C SER A 61 -19.08 -9.69 -3.61
N ALA A 62 -18.71 -9.11 -4.77
CA ALA A 62 -18.53 -9.81 -6.04
C ALA A 62 -17.03 -9.93 -6.40
N LEU A 63 -16.24 -10.61 -5.58
CA LEU A 63 -14.84 -10.92 -5.84
C LEU A 63 -14.70 -12.28 -6.58
N PRO A 64 -13.66 -12.45 -7.41
CA PRO A 64 -12.64 -11.50 -7.83
C PRO A 64 -13.11 -10.55 -8.94
N HIS A 65 -12.41 -9.42 -9.11
CA HIS A 65 -12.61 -8.52 -10.23
C HIS A 65 -11.60 -8.77 -11.35
N LYS A 66 -11.99 -8.44 -12.60
CA LYS A 66 -11.13 -8.66 -13.77
C LYS A 66 -10.18 -7.49 -14.01
N TYR A 67 -10.70 -6.26 -13.97
CA TYR A 67 -9.94 -5.09 -14.42
C TYR A 67 -9.20 -4.40 -13.28
N LEU A 68 -8.05 -3.80 -13.57
CA LEU A 68 -7.25 -2.99 -12.64
C LEU A 68 -8.11 -1.93 -11.95
N GLU A 69 -8.97 -1.25 -12.72
CA GLU A 69 -9.79 -0.17 -12.19
C GLU A 69 -10.97 -0.67 -11.36
N GLU A 70 -11.47 -1.88 -11.62
CA GLU A 70 -12.44 -2.54 -10.73
C GLU A 70 -11.79 -2.82 -9.38
N ASN A 71 -10.58 -3.39 -9.36
CA ASN A 71 -9.83 -3.65 -8.12
C ASN A 71 -9.48 -2.34 -7.40
N THR A 72 -9.06 -1.31 -8.13
CA THR A 72 -8.77 0.02 -7.57
C THR A 72 -10.03 0.64 -6.96
N LEU A 73 -11.17 0.57 -7.65
CA LEU A 73 -12.47 1.06 -7.14
C LEU A 73 -12.89 0.29 -5.88
N HIS A 74 -12.68 -1.03 -5.84
CA HIS A 74 -12.98 -1.85 -4.68
C HIS A 74 -12.20 -1.36 -3.45
N GLY A 75 -10.89 -1.17 -3.55
CA GLY A 75 -10.06 -0.62 -2.47
C GLY A 75 -10.47 0.79 -2.04
N LEU A 76 -10.88 1.64 -2.99
CA LEU A 76 -11.41 2.97 -2.70
C LEU A 76 -12.75 2.90 -1.94
N LEU A 77 -13.65 2.00 -2.32
CA LEU A 77 -14.94 1.81 -1.64
C LEU A 77 -14.76 1.28 -0.21
N ILE A 78 -13.86 0.31 0.01
CA ILE A 78 -13.48 -0.12 1.37
C ILE A 78 -12.98 1.08 2.18
N SER A 79 -12.20 1.96 1.56
CA SER A 79 -11.64 3.15 2.23
C SER A 79 -12.69 4.19 2.62
N GLU A 80 -13.89 4.15 2.03
CA GLU A 80 -15.03 5.03 2.34
C GLU A 80 -15.96 4.44 3.43
N LEU A 81 -15.82 3.16 3.80
CA LEU A 81 -16.62 2.52 4.85
C LEU A 81 -16.41 3.22 6.20
N LYS A 82 -17.42 3.12 7.07
CA LYS A 82 -17.46 3.83 8.35
C LYS A 82 -17.09 2.97 9.55
N ASP A 83 -17.47 1.69 9.52
CA ASP A 83 -17.23 0.74 10.60
C ASP A 83 -15.84 0.10 10.46
N PRO A 84 -14.94 0.25 11.44
CA PRO A 84 -13.62 -0.36 11.42
C PRO A 84 -13.63 -1.89 11.35
N VAL A 85 -14.59 -2.56 11.94
CA VAL A 85 -14.67 -4.03 11.90
C VAL A 85 -15.04 -4.48 10.48
N GLU A 86 -16.09 -3.89 9.89
CA GLU A 86 -16.45 -4.16 8.50
C GLU A 86 -15.30 -3.88 7.54
N ILE A 87 -14.54 -2.79 7.76
CA ILE A 87 -13.35 -2.47 6.95
C ILE A 87 -12.34 -3.60 6.99
N LEU A 88 -12.03 -4.13 8.18
CA LEU A 88 -11.06 -5.22 8.34
C LEU A 88 -11.53 -6.51 7.67
N ASP A 89 -12.80 -6.89 7.85
CA ASP A 89 -13.38 -8.06 7.20
C ASP A 89 -13.34 -7.95 5.67
N ARG A 90 -13.68 -6.78 5.13
CA ARG A 90 -13.63 -6.52 3.68
C ARG A 90 -12.19 -6.53 3.15
N LEU A 91 -11.23 -6.01 3.91
CA LEU A 91 -9.82 -6.08 3.55
C LEU A 91 -9.31 -7.52 3.52
N ASP A 92 -9.64 -8.34 4.52
CA ASP A 92 -9.24 -9.76 4.54
C ASP A 92 -9.80 -10.53 3.33
N ALA A 93 -11.03 -10.22 2.92
CA ALA A 93 -11.63 -10.81 1.73
C ALA A 93 -11.00 -10.30 0.41
N PHE A 94 -10.56 -9.05 0.36
CA PHE A 94 -10.08 -8.40 -0.86
C PHE A 94 -8.58 -8.59 -1.11
N LEU A 95 -7.74 -8.48 -0.07
CA LEU A 95 -6.28 -8.52 -0.19
C LEU A 95 -5.74 -9.75 -0.94
N PRO A 96 -6.35 -10.96 -0.86
CA PRO A 96 -5.93 -12.10 -1.66
C PRO A 96 -5.98 -11.89 -3.18
N PHE A 97 -6.76 -10.94 -3.66
CA PHE A 97 -6.94 -10.64 -5.09
C PHE A 97 -6.17 -9.39 -5.55
N VAL A 98 -5.45 -8.72 -4.64
CA VAL A 98 -4.60 -7.58 -5.01
C VAL A 98 -3.32 -8.09 -5.64
N ASP A 99 -3.09 -7.74 -6.89
CA ASP A 99 -2.00 -8.23 -7.75
C ASP A 99 -1.02 -7.13 -8.19
N ASN A 100 -1.20 -5.88 -7.68
CA ASN A 100 -0.39 -4.76 -8.09
C ASN A 100 -0.25 -3.69 -7.00
N TRP A 101 0.84 -2.90 -7.12
CA TRP A 101 1.15 -1.84 -6.16
C TRP A 101 0.18 -0.66 -6.18
N ALA A 102 -0.40 -0.34 -7.35
CA ALA A 102 -1.27 0.82 -7.48
C ALA A 102 -2.59 0.61 -6.72
N THR A 103 -3.22 -0.55 -6.86
CA THR A 103 -4.39 -0.95 -6.07
C THR A 103 -4.07 -1.06 -4.58
N CYS A 104 -2.93 -1.68 -4.24
CA CYS A 104 -2.48 -1.82 -2.86
C CYS A 104 -2.33 -0.45 -2.17
N ASP A 105 -1.61 0.48 -2.80
CA ASP A 105 -1.22 1.76 -2.17
C ASP A 105 -2.35 2.78 -2.13
N VAL A 106 -3.33 2.70 -3.05
CA VAL A 106 -4.50 3.59 -3.07
C VAL A 106 -5.52 3.23 -2.00
N THR A 107 -5.54 1.96 -1.58
CA THR A 107 -6.43 1.46 -0.52
C THR A 107 -5.93 1.97 0.84
N SER A 108 -6.63 2.97 1.38
CA SER A 108 -6.19 3.69 2.60
C SER A 108 -7.38 4.06 3.48
N PRO A 109 -7.91 3.11 4.26
CA PRO A 109 -9.10 3.29 5.09
C PRO A 109 -8.78 4.11 6.35
N LYS A 110 -8.91 5.42 6.27
CA LYS A 110 -8.55 6.36 7.34
C LYS A 110 -9.30 6.14 8.66
N ARG A 111 -10.48 5.51 8.62
CA ARG A 111 -11.28 5.19 9.82
C ARG A 111 -10.56 4.23 10.77
N LEU A 112 -9.65 3.40 10.26
CA LEU A 112 -8.86 2.48 11.08
C LEU A 112 -7.92 3.22 12.05
N SER A 113 -7.60 4.50 11.81
CA SER A 113 -6.86 5.32 12.78
C SER A 113 -7.55 5.46 14.15
N LYS A 114 -8.87 5.21 14.22
CA LYS A 114 -9.64 5.23 15.47
C LYS A 114 -9.60 3.91 16.25
N ARG A 115 -9.17 2.83 15.60
CA ARG A 115 -9.05 1.49 16.17
C ARG A 115 -7.68 0.90 15.84
N ARG A 116 -6.63 1.64 16.26
CA ARG A 116 -5.24 1.20 16.08
C ARG A 116 -4.93 -0.11 16.79
N ASP A 117 -5.66 -0.42 17.86
CA ASP A 117 -5.63 -1.72 18.53
C ASP A 117 -5.88 -2.86 17.54
N LEU A 118 -7.05 -2.87 16.92
CA LEU A 118 -7.43 -3.89 15.93
C LEU A 118 -6.53 -3.83 14.68
N LEU A 119 -6.20 -2.62 14.21
CA LEU A 119 -5.38 -2.46 13.03
C LEU A 119 -3.97 -3.03 13.22
N SER A 120 -3.34 -2.85 14.40
CA SER A 120 -2.01 -3.37 14.64
C SER A 120 -1.98 -4.90 14.64
N GLU A 121 -2.98 -5.55 15.23
CA GLU A 121 -3.12 -7.01 15.21
C GLU A 121 -3.24 -7.53 13.77
N LYS A 122 -4.16 -6.96 12.99
CA LYS A 122 -4.36 -7.33 11.59
C LYS A 122 -3.16 -7.01 10.71
N ALA A 123 -2.51 -5.88 10.90
CA ALA A 123 -1.33 -5.54 10.12
C ALA A 123 -0.16 -6.49 10.39
N LEU A 124 0.00 -7.03 11.63
CA LEU A 124 0.95 -8.08 11.95
C LEU A 124 0.62 -9.41 11.25
N GLU A 125 -0.67 -9.77 11.16
CA GLU A 125 -1.09 -10.93 10.37
C GLU A 125 -0.76 -10.73 8.88
N TRP A 126 -1.09 -9.58 8.30
CA TRP A 126 -0.85 -9.30 6.88
C TRP A 126 0.64 -9.29 6.52
N ILE A 127 1.53 -8.74 7.36
CA ILE A 127 2.97 -8.78 7.08
C ILE A 127 3.57 -10.18 7.19
N SER A 128 2.86 -11.14 7.79
CA SER A 128 3.24 -12.55 7.91
C SER A 128 2.67 -13.41 6.77
N SER A 129 1.95 -12.83 5.83
CA SER A 129 1.36 -13.53 4.67
C SER A 129 2.45 -13.95 3.66
N GLU A 130 2.14 -14.98 2.87
CA GLU A 130 2.95 -15.36 1.70
C GLU A 130 2.63 -14.54 0.44
N ARG A 131 1.56 -13.72 0.46
CA ARG A 131 1.13 -12.92 -0.68
C ARG A 131 1.81 -11.56 -0.70
N THR A 132 2.52 -11.27 -1.79
CA THR A 132 3.31 -10.05 -2.02
C THR A 132 2.57 -8.78 -1.63
N TYR A 133 1.36 -8.59 -2.12
CA TYR A 133 0.63 -7.34 -1.89
C TYR A 133 -0.12 -7.30 -0.57
N THR A 134 -0.43 -8.45 0.04
CA THR A 134 -0.93 -8.51 1.41
C THR A 134 0.16 -8.07 2.40
N VAL A 135 1.39 -8.57 2.23
CA VAL A 135 2.55 -8.12 3.02
C VAL A 135 2.80 -6.63 2.82
N ARG A 136 2.83 -6.17 1.56
CA ARG A 136 3.01 -4.74 1.25
C ARG A 136 1.93 -3.87 1.89
N PHE A 137 0.67 -4.32 1.86
CA PHE A 137 -0.44 -3.62 2.48
C PHE A 137 -0.27 -3.47 3.99
N GLY A 138 0.08 -4.56 4.69
CA GLY A 138 0.38 -4.53 6.13
C GLY A 138 1.49 -3.53 6.48
N VAL A 139 2.60 -3.54 5.72
CA VAL A 139 3.68 -2.55 5.87
C VAL A 139 3.18 -1.12 5.63
N ASN A 140 2.31 -0.90 4.62
CA ASN A 140 1.73 0.40 4.34
C ASN A 140 0.82 0.88 5.47
N MET A 141 0.08 -0.02 6.14
CA MET A 141 -0.74 0.33 7.31
C MET A 141 0.13 0.82 8.47
N PHE A 142 1.23 0.15 8.76
CA PHE A 142 2.19 0.64 9.75
C PHE A 142 2.79 1.99 9.36
N MET A 143 3.17 2.17 8.09
CA MET A 143 3.73 3.43 7.60
C MET A 143 2.74 4.60 7.72
N GLN A 144 1.45 4.37 7.45
CA GLN A 144 0.42 5.41 7.45
C GLN A 144 -0.07 5.78 8.85
N PHE A 145 -0.22 4.79 9.75
CA PHE A 145 -0.97 4.97 11.00
C PHE A 145 -0.13 4.82 12.27
N PHE A 146 1.13 4.36 12.17
CA PHE A 146 1.96 4.07 13.33
C PHE A 146 3.34 4.74 13.29
N LEU A 147 3.55 5.73 12.44
CA LEU A 147 4.73 6.60 12.50
C LEU A 147 4.40 7.93 13.20
N GLY A 148 5.43 8.65 13.64
CA GLY A 148 5.29 9.86 14.45
C GLY A 148 5.00 9.50 15.91
N GLU A 149 4.01 10.12 16.51
CA GLU A 149 3.61 9.91 17.93
C GLU A 149 3.14 8.49 18.28
N HIS A 150 2.79 7.70 17.26
CA HIS A 150 2.34 6.32 17.43
C HIS A 150 3.43 5.29 17.12
N PHE A 151 4.67 5.73 16.92
CA PHE A 151 5.79 4.84 16.65
C PHE A 151 6.05 3.90 17.82
N LYS A 152 6.21 2.62 17.50
CA LYS A 152 6.69 1.61 18.44
C LYS A 152 7.82 0.84 17.79
N THR A 153 8.94 0.71 18.50
CA THR A 153 10.12 -0.03 18.04
C THR A 153 9.77 -1.48 17.70
N GLU A 154 8.87 -2.10 18.46
CA GLU A 154 8.37 -3.45 18.23
C GLU A 154 7.81 -3.64 16.80
N TYR A 155 7.00 -2.71 16.30
CA TYR A 155 6.47 -2.79 14.93
C TYR A 155 7.58 -2.69 13.89
N ALA A 156 8.53 -1.80 14.10
CA ALA A 156 9.69 -1.68 13.21
C ALA A 156 10.57 -2.96 13.25
N GLU A 157 10.66 -3.64 14.39
CA GLU A 157 11.35 -4.94 14.52
C GLU A 157 10.65 -6.03 13.70
N HIS A 158 9.32 -6.13 13.77
CA HIS A 158 8.57 -7.08 12.95
C HIS A 158 8.81 -6.83 11.46
N ILE A 159 8.71 -5.57 11.02
CA ILE A 159 8.94 -5.20 9.62
C ILE A 159 10.40 -5.45 9.21
N ALA A 160 11.37 -5.19 10.10
CA ALA A 160 12.79 -5.44 9.82
C ALA A 160 13.13 -6.93 9.63
N ARG A 161 12.31 -7.84 10.16
CA ARG A 161 12.49 -9.30 10.01
C ARG A 161 11.92 -9.85 8.68
N ILE A 162 11.14 -9.07 7.95
CA ILE A 162 10.60 -9.50 6.65
C ILE A 162 11.77 -9.80 5.71
N ARG A 163 11.76 -11.01 5.13
CA ARG A 163 12.69 -11.47 4.09
C ARG A 163 11.88 -11.91 2.89
N SER A 164 12.19 -11.37 1.74
CA SER A 164 11.48 -11.69 0.50
C SER A 164 12.36 -11.35 -0.69
N ASP A 165 12.25 -12.13 -1.75
CA ASP A 165 12.87 -11.79 -3.04
C ASP A 165 11.95 -10.95 -3.92
N GLU A 166 10.68 -10.79 -3.51
CA GLU A 166 9.69 -9.99 -4.20
C GLU A 166 10.03 -8.49 -4.13
N TYR A 167 10.24 -7.89 -5.29
CA TYR A 167 10.61 -6.48 -5.43
C TYR A 167 9.66 -5.55 -4.68
N TYR A 168 8.34 -5.77 -4.80
CA TYR A 168 7.34 -4.88 -4.22
C TYR A 168 7.21 -5.00 -2.71
N VAL A 169 7.53 -6.16 -2.12
CA VAL A 169 7.67 -6.33 -0.67
C VAL A 169 8.87 -5.54 -0.17
N ARG A 170 10.06 -5.78 -0.77
CA ARG A 170 11.32 -5.12 -0.39
C ARG A 170 11.21 -3.60 -0.52
N MET A 171 10.57 -3.10 -1.59
CA MET A 171 10.30 -1.68 -1.76
C MET A 171 9.36 -1.12 -0.68
N GLY A 172 8.33 -1.86 -0.27
CA GLY A 172 7.43 -1.47 0.82
C GLY A 172 8.18 -1.30 2.13
N VAL A 173 9.01 -2.29 2.50
CA VAL A 173 9.87 -2.24 3.70
C VAL A 173 10.85 -1.07 3.63
N ALA A 174 11.53 -0.88 2.48
CA ALA A 174 12.45 0.24 2.30
C ALA A 174 11.75 1.60 2.44
N TRP A 175 10.54 1.70 1.93
CA TRP A 175 9.73 2.93 2.02
C TRP A 175 9.26 3.20 3.44
N PHE A 176 8.86 2.16 4.18
CA PHE A 176 8.55 2.27 5.60
C PHE A 176 9.72 2.86 6.37
N PHE A 177 10.92 2.25 6.29
CA PHE A 177 12.09 2.72 7.03
C PHE A 177 12.57 4.10 6.59
N ALA A 178 12.49 4.43 5.29
CA ALA A 178 12.81 5.78 4.82
C ALA A 178 11.84 6.84 5.37
N THR A 179 10.55 6.49 5.50
CA THR A 179 9.55 7.38 6.09
C THR A 179 9.72 7.47 7.61
N ALA A 180 10.06 6.37 8.26
CA ALA A 180 10.38 6.33 9.69
C ALA A 180 11.63 7.18 10.01
N LEU A 181 12.69 7.13 9.20
CA LEU A 181 13.85 8.03 9.32
C LEU A 181 13.51 9.51 9.18
N ALA A 182 12.42 9.84 8.48
CA ALA A 182 11.97 11.23 8.36
C ALA A 182 11.12 11.70 9.55
N LYS A 183 10.45 10.79 10.27
CA LYS A 183 9.50 11.11 11.34
C LYS A 183 10.01 10.74 12.74
N ASN A 184 10.79 9.69 12.84
CA ASN A 184 11.27 9.05 14.06
C ASN A 184 12.75 8.68 13.90
N TYR A 185 13.60 9.65 13.64
CA TYR A 185 15.00 9.43 13.24
C TYR A 185 15.77 8.64 14.30
N GLU A 186 15.74 9.09 15.55
CA GLU A 186 16.55 8.51 16.63
C GLU A 186 16.17 7.05 16.91
N GLU A 187 14.88 6.75 16.90
CA GLU A 187 14.37 5.39 17.13
C GLU A 187 14.63 4.48 15.92
N THR A 188 14.73 5.05 14.70
CA THR A 188 14.88 4.28 13.46
C THR A 188 16.35 4.07 13.09
N LEU A 189 17.24 5.03 13.40
CA LEU A 189 18.65 4.94 13.05
C LEU A 189 19.34 3.63 13.52
N PRO A 190 19.03 3.05 14.71
CA PRO A 190 19.61 1.78 15.14
C PRO A 190 19.35 0.59 14.19
N PHE A 191 18.26 0.61 13.41
CA PHE A 191 17.98 -0.43 12.41
C PHE A 191 18.96 -0.35 11.23
N ILE A 192 19.38 0.86 10.88
CA ILE A 192 20.35 1.10 9.81
C ILE A 192 21.78 0.87 10.32
N ALA A 193 22.15 1.46 11.45
CA ALA A 193 23.47 1.31 12.03
C ALA A 193 23.79 -0.15 12.38
N GLY A 194 22.80 -0.89 12.91
CA GLY A 194 22.90 -2.32 13.25
C GLY A 194 22.67 -3.26 12.06
N LYS A 195 22.49 -2.76 10.83
CA LYS A 195 22.28 -3.55 9.59
C LYS A 195 21.19 -4.61 9.75
N LYS A 196 20.05 -4.25 10.38
CA LYS A 196 18.97 -5.19 10.68
C LYS A 196 18.14 -5.59 9.44
N LEU A 197 18.28 -4.89 8.33
CA LEU A 197 17.61 -5.18 7.05
C LEU A 197 18.50 -6.02 6.14
N ASP A 198 17.90 -6.73 5.16
CA ASP A 198 18.70 -7.31 4.07
C ASP A 198 19.44 -6.22 3.28
N ILE A 199 20.55 -6.58 2.62
CA ILE A 199 21.47 -5.61 1.99
C ILE A 199 20.75 -4.71 0.98
N TRP A 200 19.90 -5.29 0.14
CA TRP A 200 19.19 -4.51 -0.88
C TRP A 200 18.22 -3.52 -0.25
N THR A 201 17.38 -3.99 0.67
CA THR A 201 16.39 -3.16 1.39
C THR A 201 17.08 -2.08 2.22
N HIS A 202 18.20 -2.41 2.89
CA HIS A 202 19.03 -1.47 3.61
C HIS A 202 19.52 -0.31 2.73
N ASN A 203 20.18 -0.64 1.60
CA ASN A 203 20.69 0.37 0.69
C ASN A 203 19.56 1.17 0.01
N LYS A 204 18.43 0.53 -0.30
CA LYS A 204 17.26 1.18 -0.86
C LYS A 204 16.60 2.13 0.14
N THR A 205 16.54 1.76 1.42
CA THR A 205 16.07 2.64 2.51
C THR A 205 16.91 3.91 2.57
N ILE A 206 18.24 3.77 2.60
CA ILE A 206 19.16 4.92 2.64
C ILE A 206 18.96 5.80 1.39
N GLN A 207 18.86 5.18 0.20
CA GLN A 207 18.60 5.92 -1.04
C GLN A 207 17.32 6.74 -0.92
N LYS A 208 16.20 6.13 -0.52
CA LYS A 208 14.91 6.80 -0.38
C LYS A 208 14.91 7.89 0.70
N ALA A 209 15.60 7.67 1.81
CA ALA A 209 15.76 8.68 2.85
C ALA A 209 16.55 9.90 2.34
N ILE A 210 17.62 9.70 1.55
CA ILE A 210 18.43 10.78 0.96
C ILE A 210 17.61 11.56 -0.09
N GLU A 211 16.77 10.90 -0.88
CA GLU A 211 15.87 11.53 -1.86
C GLU A 211 14.75 12.36 -1.20
N SER A 212 14.44 12.10 0.07
CA SER A 212 13.35 12.76 0.77
C SER A 212 13.70 14.19 1.23
N PHE A 213 12.82 15.15 0.94
CA PHE A 213 12.91 16.51 1.47
C PHE A 213 12.64 16.60 2.98
N ARG A 214 12.07 15.57 3.59
CA ARG A 214 11.74 15.53 5.02
C ARG A 214 12.91 15.11 5.90
N VAL A 215 13.97 14.56 5.32
CA VAL A 215 15.22 14.19 6.03
C VAL A 215 16.20 15.35 5.92
N THR A 216 16.76 15.79 7.04
CA THR A 216 17.72 16.91 7.08
C THR A 216 19.02 16.54 6.40
N GLU A 217 19.77 17.53 5.89
CA GLU A 217 21.06 17.27 5.27
C GLU A 217 22.09 16.68 6.26
N ALA A 218 22.01 17.04 7.54
CA ALA A 218 22.82 16.42 8.60
C ALA A 218 22.54 14.91 8.72
N HIS A 219 21.25 14.53 8.77
CA HIS A 219 20.84 13.11 8.82
C HIS A 219 21.22 12.37 7.54
N LYS A 220 21.07 12.99 6.36
CA LYS A 220 21.51 12.39 5.09
C LYS A 220 23.02 12.12 5.07
N ALA A 221 23.83 13.05 5.62
CA ALA A 221 25.28 12.87 5.70
C ALA A 221 25.66 11.69 6.58
N VAL A 222 24.95 11.47 7.69
CA VAL A 222 25.10 10.29 8.56
C VAL A 222 24.70 9.01 7.83
N LEU A 223 23.53 9.00 7.19
CA LEU A 223 23.01 7.83 6.49
C LEU A 223 23.91 7.36 5.34
N ARG A 224 24.56 8.28 4.61
CA ARG A 224 25.52 7.94 3.54
C ARG A 224 26.67 7.06 4.04
N LYS A 225 27.07 7.21 5.31
CA LYS A 225 28.18 6.43 5.94
C LYS A 225 27.80 4.97 6.19
N TYR A 226 26.50 4.69 6.32
CA TYR A 226 25.98 3.34 6.56
C TYR A 226 25.70 2.55 5.30
N LYS A 227 25.86 3.13 4.10
CA LYS A 227 25.62 2.41 2.85
C LYS A 227 26.58 1.22 2.73
N ILE A 228 26.03 0.04 2.48
CA ILE A 228 26.81 -1.19 2.32
C ILE A 228 27.27 -1.27 0.86
N LYS A 229 28.59 -1.44 0.65
CA LYS A 229 29.15 -1.67 -0.69
C LYS A 229 28.70 -3.04 -1.18
N ASN A 230 28.17 -3.12 -2.39
CA ASN A 230 28.02 -4.40 -3.06
C ASN A 230 29.43 -4.84 -3.50
N ASN A 231 29.86 -5.97 -2.97
CA ASN A 231 31.08 -6.62 -3.46
C ASN A 231 30.80 -7.22 -4.84
#